data_76aa455c2c21f40faa68bac882a4e16b
#
_entry.id   76aa455c2c21f40faa68bac882a4e16b
#
_cell.length_a   1.000
_cell.length_b   1.000
_cell.length_c   1.000
_cell.angle_alpha   90.00
_cell.angle_beta   90.00
_cell.angle_gamma   90.00
#
_symmetry.space_group_name_H-M   'P 1'
#
loop_
_entity.id
_entity.type
_entity.pdbx_description
1 polymer ?
#
loop_
_entity_poly.entity_id
_entity_poly.type
_entity_poly.pdbx_seq_one_letter_code
_entity_poly.pdbx_strand_id
1 'polypeptide(L)'
;MSISISTYQVKKEDTLQSVAEKLGISAEALKRYHNTYCELKNLIGNDLKGIQEILIPPKEKISEYKETQKNIELSNNLPSIYLTKGFYASSYEVTERFEQLDKEDLEINYSTSVVLRETPDKGFVAETKTSEFMKNGESPDDKISMLSLACIESVSPISFLVPAQGKIKGLYDHKGMVKKFENKKTDLEDLFIGEVSQSYFKKFYASLVDEAFLLKQFSSTLLYQVLFPEMDWFRRKQEWEEKFYLTANSFPLKCRFKTEYNHNNADDVETIINGNNIEDCSFQELIRGVKFDEVSEERSE
;
A
#
# COMPACT_ATOMS: atom_id res chain seq x y z
N MET A 1 -19.82 -45.58 -3.71
CA MET A 1 -19.18 -45.04 -2.49
C MET A 1 -20.29 -44.65 -1.55
N SER A 2 -20.42 -45.31 -0.39
CA SER A 2 -21.39 -44.91 0.62
C SER A 2 -20.83 -43.70 1.36
N ILE A 3 -21.50 -42.57 1.24
CA ILE A 3 -21.18 -41.36 2.00
C ILE A 3 -21.56 -41.66 3.44
N SER A 4 -20.61 -41.79 4.33
CA SER A 4 -20.86 -41.89 5.77
C SER A 4 -21.34 -40.51 6.24
N ILE A 5 -22.67 -40.37 6.41
CA ILE A 5 -23.28 -39.13 6.91
C ILE A 5 -23.18 -39.14 8.42
N SER A 6 -22.47 -38.22 9.01
CA SER A 6 -22.40 -37.98 10.45
C SER A 6 -23.58 -37.10 10.88
N THR A 7 -24.15 -37.41 12.08
CA THR A 7 -25.24 -36.62 12.67
C THR A 7 -24.84 -36.04 14.01
N TYR A 8 -25.39 -34.89 14.35
CA TYR A 8 -25.31 -34.24 15.66
C TYR A 8 -26.71 -34.27 16.32
N GLN A 9 -26.78 -34.81 17.51
CA GLN A 9 -28.01 -34.82 18.30
C GLN A 9 -28.23 -33.45 18.93
N VAL A 10 -29.31 -32.78 18.56
CA VAL A 10 -29.65 -31.44 19.05
C VAL A 10 -30.03 -31.48 20.50
N LYS A 11 -29.37 -30.70 21.34
CA LYS A 11 -29.69 -30.52 22.75
C LYS A 11 -30.64 -29.35 22.95
N LYS A 12 -31.35 -29.35 24.10
CA LYS A 12 -32.40 -28.36 24.40
C LYS A 12 -31.92 -26.89 24.32
N GLU A 13 -30.65 -26.65 24.58
CA GLU A 13 -30.04 -25.31 24.61
C GLU A 13 -29.27 -24.99 23.35
N ASP A 14 -29.22 -25.90 22.37
CA ASP A 14 -28.47 -25.66 21.16
C ASP A 14 -29.21 -24.69 20.23
N THR A 15 -28.47 -23.80 19.65
CA THR A 15 -28.86 -22.98 18.49
C THR A 15 -28.05 -23.41 17.27
N LEU A 16 -28.56 -23.10 16.08
CA LEU A 16 -27.80 -23.37 14.84
C LEU A 16 -26.41 -22.74 14.89
N GLN A 17 -26.32 -21.52 15.45
CA GLN A 17 -25.08 -20.81 15.63
C GLN A 17 -24.12 -21.55 16.56
N SER A 18 -24.60 -22.01 17.75
CA SER A 18 -23.75 -22.71 18.72
C SER A 18 -23.21 -24.05 18.18
N VAL A 19 -24.02 -24.75 17.37
CA VAL A 19 -23.57 -26.02 16.74
C VAL A 19 -22.55 -25.74 15.62
N ALA A 20 -22.76 -24.71 14.81
CA ALA A 20 -21.86 -24.31 13.77
C ALA A 20 -20.48 -23.85 14.32
N GLU A 21 -20.48 -23.10 15.43
CA GLU A 21 -19.26 -22.67 16.14
C GLU A 21 -18.43 -23.86 16.65
N LYS A 22 -19.09 -24.91 17.19
CA LYS A 22 -18.39 -26.14 17.59
C LYS A 22 -17.67 -26.83 16.42
N LEU A 23 -18.18 -26.66 15.20
CA LEU A 23 -17.57 -27.18 13.97
C LEU A 23 -16.58 -26.21 13.33
N GLY A 24 -16.59 -24.96 13.78
CA GLY A 24 -15.77 -23.87 13.22
C GLY A 24 -16.18 -23.48 11.81
N ILE A 25 -17.49 -23.50 11.50
CA ILE A 25 -18.07 -23.08 10.22
C ILE A 25 -19.21 -22.10 10.47
N SER A 26 -19.68 -21.39 9.44
CA SER A 26 -20.83 -20.50 9.58
C SER A 26 -22.14 -21.29 9.77
N ALA A 27 -23.09 -20.70 10.52
CA ALA A 27 -24.41 -21.26 10.68
C ALA A 27 -25.11 -21.49 9.34
N GLU A 28 -24.90 -20.60 8.38
CA GLU A 28 -25.47 -20.72 7.05
C GLU A 28 -24.89 -21.89 6.26
N ALA A 29 -23.57 -22.13 6.36
CA ALA A 29 -22.93 -23.30 5.75
C ALA A 29 -23.46 -24.61 6.32
N LEU A 30 -23.62 -24.68 7.65
CA LEU A 30 -24.21 -25.84 8.32
C LEU A 30 -25.67 -26.08 7.90
N LYS A 31 -26.49 -25.03 7.92
CA LYS A 31 -27.89 -25.06 7.48
C LYS A 31 -28.00 -25.52 6.03
N ARG A 32 -27.18 -24.92 5.14
CA ARG A 32 -27.17 -25.27 3.71
C ARG A 32 -26.82 -26.74 3.50
N TYR A 33 -25.80 -27.25 4.19
CA TYR A 33 -25.41 -28.66 4.10
C TYR A 33 -26.55 -29.58 4.60
N HIS A 34 -27.09 -29.32 5.80
CA HIS A 34 -28.17 -30.11 6.36
C HIS A 34 -29.39 -30.13 5.43
N ASN A 35 -29.86 -28.97 4.99
CA ASN A 35 -31.03 -28.83 4.13
C ASN A 35 -30.85 -29.44 2.73
N THR A 36 -29.60 -29.61 2.27
CA THR A 36 -29.32 -30.28 1.00
C THR A 36 -29.51 -31.80 1.08
N TYR A 37 -29.26 -32.41 2.25
CA TYR A 37 -29.19 -33.85 2.38
C TYR A 37 -30.23 -34.44 3.33
N CYS A 38 -30.98 -33.61 4.07
CA CYS A 38 -32.05 -34.10 4.96
C CYS A 38 -33.36 -34.36 4.20
N GLU A 39 -34.26 -35.05 4.87
CA GLU A 39 -35.64 -35.22 4.40
C GLU A 39 -36.41 -33.89 4.55
N LEU A 40 -37.39 -33.65 3.68
CA LEU A 40 -38.21 -32.42 3.66
C LEU A 40 -38.80 -32.03 5.01
N LYS A 41 -39.21 -33.02 5.82
CA LYS A 41 -39.79 -32.82 7.17
C LYS A 41 -38.77 -32.28 8.19
N ASN A 42 -37.47 -32.42 7.92
CA ASN A 42 -36.38 -32.06 8.82
C ASN A 42 -35.65 -30.80 8.37
N LEU A 43 -36.18 -30.02 7.44
CA LEU A 43 -35.57 -28.78 7.00
C LEU A 43 -35.43 -27.77 8.16
N ILE A 44 -34.20 -27.23 8.33
CA ILE A 44 -33.91 -26.15 9.26
C ILE A 44 -34.44 -24.84 8.68
N GLY A 45 -35.38 -24.20 9.37
CA GLY A 45 -35.90 -22.87 9.08
C GLY A 45 -35.03 -21.74 9.69
N ASN A 46 -35.68 -20.93 10.51
CA ASN A 46 -35.01 -19.85 11.25
C ASN A 46 -34.40 -20.32 12.57
N ASP A 47 -34.85 -21.46 13.12
CA ASP A 47 -34.38 -22.04 14.36
C ASP A 47 -34.31 -23.56 14.25
N LEU A 48 -33.89 -24.23 15.33
CA LEU A 48 -33.81 -25.69 15.45
C LEU A 48 -35.07 -26.31 16.04
N LYS A 49 -36.16 -25.58 16.14
CA LYS A 49 -37.40 -26.09 16.76
C LYS A 49 -37.97 -27.27 15.96
N GLY A 50 -38.10 -28.41 16.63
CA GLY A 50 -38.59 -29.64 16.03
C GLY A 50 -37.51 -30.50 15.33
N ILE A 51 -36.27 -30.00 15.24
CA ILE A 51 -35.13 -30.73 14.67
C ILE A 51 -34.46 -31.53 15.79
N GLN A 52 -34.38 -32.85 15.64
CA GLN A 52 -33.72 -33.74 16.61
C GLN A 52 -32.26 -33.99 16.23
N GLU A 53 -31.97 -34.03 14.96
CA GLU A 53 -30.64 -34.35 14.43
C GLU A 53 -30.24 -33.38 13.31
N ILE A 54 -28.97 -32.95 13.31
CA ILE A 54 -28.38 -32.16 12.26
C ILE A 54 -27.35 -33.00 11.52
N LEU A 55 -27.46 -33.10 10.20
CA LEU A 55 -26.43 -33.69 9.35
C LEU A 55 -25.18 -32.83 9.35
N ILE A 56 -24.05 -33.45 9.73
CA ILE A 56 -22.74 -32.75 9.80
C ILE A 56 -21.98 -33.01 8.52
N PRO A 57 -21.36 -31.96 7.90
CA PRO A 57 -20.47 -32.13 6.78
C PRO A 57 -19.29 -33.04 7.13
N PRO A 58 -18.77 -33.86 6.21
CA PRO A 58 -17.53 -34.59 6.39
C PRO A 58 -16.34 -33.62 6.58
N LYS A 59 -15.25 -34.13 7.17
CA LYS A 59 -14.08 -33.28 7.53
C LYS A 59 -13.52 -32.48 6.35
N GLU A 60 -13.48 -33.09 5.18
CA GLU A 60 -13.02 -32.48 3.94
C GLU A 60 -13.89 -31.26 3.59
N LYS A 61 -15.21 -31.40 3.70
CA LYS A 61 -16.17 -30.31 3.43
C LYS A 61 -16.13 -29.21 4.47
N ILE A 62 -15.89 -29.57 5.74
CA ILE A 62 -15.64 -28.58 6.80
C ILE A 62 -14.39 -27.75 6.51
N SER A 63 -13.32 -28.39 6.02
CA SER A 63 -12.10 -27.69 5.62
C SER A 63 -12.34 -26.72 4.47
N GLU A 64 -13.09 -27.14 3.44
CA GLU A 64 -13.51 -26.25 2.33
C GLU A 64 -14.33 -25.04 2.83
N TYR A 65 -15.26 -25.26 3.76
CA TYR A 65 -16.07 -24.17 4.30
C TYR A 65 -15.22 -23.18 5.12
N LYS A 66 -14.27 -23.68 5.91
CA LYS A 66 -13.33 -22.84 6.67
C LYS A 66 -12.45 -22.01 5.73
N GLU A 67 -11.92 -22.62 4.68
CA GLU A 67 -11.12 -21.93 3.69
C GLU A 67 -11.93 -20.88 2.93
N THR A 68 -13.16 -21.23 2.53
CA THR A 68 -14.08 -20.28 1.88
C THR A 68 -14.42 -19.12 2.80
N GLN A 69 -14.70 -19.39 4.08
CA GLN A 69 -15.02 -18.35 5.07
C GLN A 69 -13.80 -17.43 5.29
N LYS A 70 -12.61 -18.01 5.44
CA LYS A 70 -11.36 -17.23 5.53
C LYS A 70 -11.15 -16.35 4.30
N ASN A 71 -11.40 -16.88 3.10
CA ASN A 71 -11.28 -16.12 1.85
C ASN A 71 -12.32 -14.99 1.76
N ILE A 72 -13.55 -15.20 2.26
CA ILE A 72 -14.59 -14.17 2.34
C ILE A 72 -14.18 -13.08 3.34
N GLU A 73 -13.69 -13.44 4.51
CA GLU A 73 -13.20 -12.51 5.52
C GLU A 73 -12.02 -11.69 4.99
N LEU A 74 -11.07 -12.35 4.32
CA LEU A 74 -9.96 -11.67 3.64
C LEU A 74 -10.47 -10.73 2.55
N SER A 75 -11.46 -11.14 1.74
CA SER A 75 -12.01 -10.31 0.67
C SER A 75 -12.79 -9.10 1.19
N ASN A 76 -13.44 -9.22 2.35
CA ASN A 76 -14.18 -8.12 2.98
C ASN A 76 -13.26 -7.09 3.64
N ASN A 77 -12.05 -7.51 4.02
CA ASN A 77 -11.03 -6.65 4.63
C ASN A 77 -10.06 -6.05 3.60
N LEU A 78 -10.20 -6.41 2.32
CA LEU A 78 -9.38 -5.80 1.28
C LEU A 78 -9.77 -4.33 1.04
N PRO A 79 -8.80 -3.46 0.76
CA PRO A 79 -9.08 -2.07 0.39
C PRO A 79 -10.05 -1.99 -0.79
N SER A 80 -10.74 -0.87 -0.90
CA SER A 80 -11.54 -0.56 -2.08
C SER A 80 -10.70 -0.69 -3.35
N ILE A 81 -11.32 -1.13 -4.47
CA ILE A 81 -10.69 -1.07 -5.80
C ILE A 81 -10.53 0.38 -6.29
N TYR A 82 -11.07 1.32 -5.55
CA TYR A 82 -10.94 2.76 -5.81
C TYR A 82 -10.22 3.42 -4.65
N LEU A 83 -9.33 4.32 -5.02
CA LEU A 83 -8.65 5.18 -4.08
C LEU A 83 -9.67 6.02 -3.29
N THR A 84 -9.46 6.13 -1.99
CA THR A 84 -10.27 6.95 -1.09
C THR A 84 -9.36 7.83 -0.23
N LYS A 85 -9.89 8.91 0.34
CA LYS A 85 -9.13 9.77 1.26
C LYS A 85 -8.59 9.01 2.47
N GLY A 86 -9.34 8.03 2.96
CA GLY A 86 -8.95 7.20 4.09
C GLY A 86 -7.89 6.14 3.78
N PHE A 87 -7.44 6.03 2.52
CA PHE A 87 -6.39 5.10 2.14
C PHE A 87 -5.00 5.54 2.62
N TYR A 88 -4.78 6.86 2.74
CA TYR A 88 -3.49 7.40 3.12
C TYR A 88 -3.44 7.81 4.59
N ALA A 89 -2.32 7.50 5.24
CA ALA A 89 -1.90 8.19 6.45
C ALA A 89 -1.50 9.64 6.10
N SER A 90 -1.53 10.53 7.09
CA SER A 90 -1.10 11.92 6.91
C SER A 90 0.41 12.05 6.68
N SER A 91 1.18 11.10 7.22
CA SER A 91 2.63 11.04 7.08
C SER A 91 3.12 9.60 7.09
N TYR A 92 4.23 9.36 6.41
CA TYR A 92 4.93 8.09 6.33
C TYR A 92 6.39 8.30 6.69
N GLU A 93 6.94 7.35 7.45
CA GLU A 93 8.38 7.20 7.59
C GLU A 93 8.86 6.23 6.52
N VAL A 94 9.84 6.65 5.73
CA VAL A 94 10.39 5.88 4.63
C VAL A 94 11.84 5.55 4.93
N THR A 95 12.20 4.28 4.80
CA THR A 95 13.59 3.80 4.88
C THR A 95 13.91 3.09 3.58
N GLU A 96 14.88 3.62 2.85
CA GLU A 96 15.45 2.98 1.66
C GLU A 96 16.84 2.43 2.04
N ARG A 97 17.03 1.12 1.90
CA ARG A 97 18.31 0.47 2.18
C ARG A 97 18.87 -0.15 0.91
N PHE A 98 20.10 0.22 0.59
CA PHE A 98 20.85 -0.28 -0.57
C PHE A 98 22.03 -1.09 -0.07
N GLU A 99 21.95 -2.41 -0.23
CA GLU A 99 23.03 -3.33 0.07
C GLU A 99 23.84 -3.55 -1.21
N GLN A 100 25.13 -3.30 -1.14
CA GLN A 100 26.06 -3.49 -2.26
C GLN A 100 27.16 -4.45 -1.85
N LEU A 101 27.48 -5.44 -2.72
CA LEU A 101 28.65 -6.27 -2.56
C LEU A 101 29.91 -5.39 -2.50
N ASP A 102 30.74 -5.60 -1.49
CA ASP A 102 32.04 -4.93 -1.28
C ASP A 102 31.97 -3.41 -1.01
N LYS A 103 30.81 -2.86 -0.64
CA LYS A 103 30.68 -1.47 -0.19
C LYS A 103 29.86 -1.40 1.09
N GLU A 104 29.99 -0.27 1.78
CA GLU A 104 29.14 0.03 2.93
C GLU A 104 27.67 0.16 2.48
N ASP A 105 26.78 -0.40 3.26
CA ASP A 105 25.34 -0.26 3.05
C ASP A 105 24.95 1.20 3.11
N LEU A 106 24.08 1.62 2.20
CA LEU A 106 23.50 2.96 2.19
C LEU A 106 22.07 2.87 2.70
N GLU A 107 21.79 3.58 3.79
CA GLU A 107 20.43 3.75 4.31
C GLU A 107 20.03 5.22 4.20
N ILE A 108 18.86 5.46 3.57
CA ILE A 108 18.26 6.79 3.45
C ILE A 108 16.92 6.75 4.17
N ASN A 109 16.77 7.60 5.17
CA ASN A 109 15.54 7.78 5.93
C ASN A 109 14.96 9.17 5.65
N TYR A 110 13.64 9.25 5.50
CA TYR A 110 12.94 10.52 5.34
C TYR A 110 11.45 10.38 5.65
N SER A 111 10.81 11.51 5.95
CA SER A 111 9.36 11.57 6.13
C SER A 111 8.70 12.05 4.85
N THR A 112 7.54 11.48 4.50
CA THR A 112 6.71 11.97 3.40
C THR A 112 5.27 12.12 3.83
N SER A 113 4.64 13.24 3.48
CA SER A 113 3.23 13.47 3.72
C SER A 113 2.45 13.41 2.41
N VAL A 114 1.19 12.93 2.49
CA VAL A 114 0.28 12.83 1.36
C VAL A 114 -1.04 13.50 1.70
N VAL A 115 -1.44 14.48 0.89
CA VAL A 115 -2.72 15.18 1.03
C VAL A 115 -3.54 14.98 -0.24
N LEU A 116 -4.73 14.39 -0.12
CA LEU A 116 -5.63 14.17 -1.24
C LEU A 116 -6.71 15.25 -1.32
N ARG A 117 -6.90 15.78 -2.52
CA ARG A 117 -8.03 16.63 -2.90
C ARG A 117 -8.80 15.99 -4.05
N GLU A 118 -10.11 15.81 -3.89
CA GLU A 118 -10.96 15.25 -4.96
C GLU A 118 -11.05 16.17 -6.16
N THR A 119 -11.10 15.57 -7.34
CA THR A 119 -11.36 16.26 -8.60
C THR A 119 -12.77 15.95 -9.10
N PRO A 120 -13.38 16.83 -9.94
CA PRO A 120 -14.72 16.57 -10.51
C PRO A 120 -14.84 15.24 -11.27
N ASP A 121 -13.74 14.74 -11.84
CA ASP A 121 -13.66 13.51 -12.62
C ASP A 121 -13.54 12.24 -11.78
N LYS A 122 -13.86 12.32 -10.47
CA LYS A 122 -13.72 11.23 -9.50
C LYS A 122 -12.30 10.71 -9.31
N GLY A 123 -11.30 11.52 -9.63
CA GLY A 123 -9.89 11.29 -9.31
C GLY A 123 -9.45 12.18 -8.16
N PHE A 124 -8.13 12.31 -7.99
CA PHE A 124 -7.52 13.10 -6.93
C PHE A 124 -6.35 13.92 -7.46
N VAL A 125 -6.17 15.09 -6.87
CA VAL A 125 -4.88 15.76 -6.80
C VAL A 125 -4.21 15.29 -5.52
N ALA A 126 -3.12 14.57 -5.66
CA ALA A 126 -2.31 14.10 -4.53
C ALA A 126 -1.11 15.02 -4.37
N GLU A 127 -1.06 15.77 -3.29
CA GLU A 127 0.07 16.63 -2.93
C GLU A 127 1.00 15.86 -2.02
N THR A 128 2.27 15.74 -2.39
CA THR A 128 3.30 15.06 -1.61
C THR A 128 4.40 16.02 -1.20
N LYS A 129 4.87 15.89 0.03
CA LYS A 129 6.01 16.63 0.54
C LYS A 129 6.93 15.68 1.29
N THR A 130 8.20 15.63 0.90
CA THR A 130 9.24 14.89 1.60
C THR A 130 10.09 15.84 2.43
N SER A 131 10.54 15.39 3.61
CA SER A 131 11.34 16.17 4.56
C SER A 131 12.18 15.24 5.43
N GLU A 132 13.02 15.84 6.29
CA GLU A 132 13.77 15.12 7.33
C GLU A 132 14.69 14.03 6.79
N PHE A 133 15.38 14.33 5.67
CA PHE A 133 16.31 13.39 5.06
C PHE A 133 17.50 13.10 5.96
N MET A 134 17.79 11.81 6.16
CA MET A 134 18.97 11.31 6.82
C MET A 134 19.66 10.27 5.94
N LYS A 135 20.98 10.24 6.00
CA LYS A 135 21.84 9.29 5.31
C LYS A 135 22.65 8.55 6.36
N ASN A 136 22.46 7.23 6.48
CA ASN A 136 23.08 6.39 7.52
C ASN A 136 22.87 6.95 8.94
N GLY A 137 21.68 7.48 9.24
CA GLY A 137 21.33 8.05 10.55
C GLY A 137 21.81 9.48 10.81
N GLU A 138 22.51 10.11 9.85
CA GLU A 138 23.03 11.46 9.98
C GLU A 138 22.43 12.40 8.93
N SER A 139 22.34 13.69 9.26
CA SER A 139 21.92 14.70 8.28
C SER A 139 22.96 14.78 7.16
N PRO A 140 22.56 14.84 5.87
CA PRO A 140 23.49 14.96 4.77
C PRO A 140 24.33 16.23 4.89
N ASP A 141 25.65 16.07 4.92
CA ASP A 141 26.64 17.15 5.08
C ASP A 141 27.49 17.38 3.83
N ASP A 142 27.45 16.44 2.88
CA ASP A 142 28.17 16.61 1.61
C ASP A 142 27.44 17.57 0.68
N LYS A 143 28.23 18.38 -0.05
CA LYS A 143 27.74 19.45 -0.90
C LYS A 143 26.73 18.99 -1.95
N ILE A 144 26.89 17.81 -2.53
CA ILE A 144 26.00 17.29 -3.59
C ILE A 144 24.65 16.90 -3.01
N SER A 145 24.65 16.22 -1.87
CA SER A 145 23.42 15.84 -1.17
C SER A 145 22.64 17.08 -0.72
N MET A 146 23.31 18.05 -0.10
CA MET A 146 22.68 19.32 0.29
C MET A 146 22.11 20.08 -0.91
N LEU A 147 22.85 20.15 -2.04
CA LEU A 147 22.39 20.77 -3.28
C LEU A 147 21.15 20.07 -3.84
N SER A 148 21.17 18.74 -3.84
CA SER A 148 20.04 17.91 -4.32
C SER A 148 18.78 18.15 -3.49
N LEU A 149 18.92 18.15 -2.16
CA LEU A 149 17.81 18.43 -1.25
C LEU A 149 17.25 19.84 -1.44
N ALA A 150 18.12 20.84 -1.55
CA ALA A 150 17.71 22.23 -1.80
C ALA A 150 16.94 22.39 -3.13
N CYS A 151 17.36 21.67 -4.18
CA CYS A 151 16.62 21.61 -5.45
C CYS A 151 15.24 20.95 -5.29
N ILE A 152 15.15 19.83 -4.59
CA ILE A 152 13.87 19.13 -4.32
C ILE A 152 12.94 20.03 -3.49
N GLU A 153 13.44 20.65 -2.43
CA GLU A 153 12.67 21.56 -1.60
C GLU A 153 12.17 22.79 -2.37
N SER A 154 12.93 23.26 -3.35
CA SER A 154 12.55 24.42 -4.17
C SER A 154 11.29 24.18 -5.00
N VAL A 155 10.99 22.93 -5.36
CA VAL A 155 9.82 22.55 -6.15
C VAL A 155 8.70 21.91 -5.30
N SER A 156 8.99 21.65 -4.03
CA SER A 156 8.04 21.05 -3.09
C SER A 156 6.93 22.04 -2.68
N PRO A 157 5.71 21.59 -2.32
CA PRO A 157 5.20 20.23 -2.51
C PRO A 157 4.96 19.90 -3.99
N ILE A 158 5.01 18.60 -4.34
CA ILE A 158 4.75 18.10 -5.68
C ILE A 158 3.30 17.59 -5.74
N SER A 159 2.57 17.98 -6.77
CA SER A 159 1.17 17.60 -6.93
C SER A 159 0.97 16.72 -8.17
N PHE A 160 0.37 15.55 -7.96
CA PHE A 160 0.09 14.55 -8.99
C PHE A 160 -1.40 14.45 -9.30
N LEU A 161 -1.72 14.14 -10.54
CA LEU A 161 -3.05 13.70 -10.94
C LEU A 161 -3.11 12.18 -10.79
N VAL A 162 -3.98 11.71 -9.87
CA VAL A 162 -4.16 10.30 -9.58
C VAL A 162 -5.62 9.92 -9.82
N PRO A 163 -5.92 9.05 -10.79
CA PRO A 163 -7.28 8.54 -11.01
C PRO A 163 -7.77 7.73 -9.81
N ALA A 164 -9.08 7.51 -9.73
CA ALA A 164 -9.66 6.67 -8.68
C ALA A 164 -9.09 5.23 -8.66
N GLN A 165 -8.60 4.73 -9.78
CA GLN A 165 -7.97 3.42 -9.90
C GLN A 165 -6.51 3.36 -9.42
N GLY A 166 -5.97 4.48 -8.95
CA GLY A 166 -4.56 4.61 -8.58
C GLY A 166 -3.65 4.99 -9.75
N LYS A 167 -2.36 4.87 -9.57
CA LYS A 167 -1.26 5.26 -10.46
C LYS A 167 -1.25 6.75 -10.83
N ILE A 168 -0.07 7.33 -10.80
CA ILE A 168 0.14 8.70 -11.26
C ILE A 168 -0.11 8.76 -12.76
N LYS A 169 -1.00 9.68 -13.18
CA LYS A 169 -1.33 9.93 -14.58
C LYS A 169 -0.68 11.19 -15.15
N GLY A 170 -0.36 12.15 -14.29
CA GLY A 170 0.20 13.43 -14.69
C GLY A 170 0.65 14.28 -13.52
N LEU A 171 1.27 15.42 -13.82
CA LEU A 171 1.57 16.47 -12.86
C LEU A 171 0.42 17.48 -12.87
N TYR A 172 -0.04 17.89 -11.69
CA TYR A 172 -1.20 18.81 -11.60
C TYR A 172 -0.80 20.25 -11.98
N ASP A 173 0.33 20.72 -11.49
CA ASP A 173 0.80 22.10 -11.73
C ASP A 173 2.29 22.13 -12.09
N HIS A 174 2.61 21.51 -13.23
CA HIS A 174 3.97 21.47 -13.73
C HIS A 174 4.57 22.88 -13.94
N LYS A 175 3.80 23.80 -14.54
CA LYS A 175 4.25 25.18 -14.79
C LYS A 175 4.53 25.95 -13.50
N GLY A 176 3.67 25.76 -12.49
CA GLY A 176 3.89 26.33 -11.17
C GLY A 176 5.14 25.79 -10.48
N MET A 177 5.42 24.50 -10.65
CA MET A 177 6.64 23.86 -10.13
C MET A 177 7.92 24.44 -10.78
N VAL A 178 7.93 24.58 -12.11
CA VAL A 178 9.04 25.25 -12.83
C VAL A 178 9.24 26.66 -12.31
N LYS A 179 8.17 27.45 -12.20
CA LYS A 179 8.23 28.83 -11.69
C LYS A 179 8.73 28.92 -10.24
N LYS A 180 8.35 27.96 -9.38
CA LYS A 180 8.88 27.90 -7.99
C LYS A 180 10.40 27.77 -7.99
N PHE A 181 10.94 26.87 -8.80
CA PHE A 181 12.38 26.70 -8.94
C PHE A 181 13.04 27.97 -9.49
N GLU A 182 12.51 28.55 -10.59
CA GLU A 182 13.05 29.78 -11.19
C GLU A 182 13.14 30.93 -10.18
N ASN A 183 12.14 31.08 -9.33
CA ASN A 183 12.12 32.10 -8.29
C ASN A 183 13.20 31.89 -7.21
N LYS A 184 13.58 30.64 -6.93
CA LYS A 184 14.59 30.31 -5.91
C LYS A 184 15.99 30.11 -6.51
N LYS A 185 16.10 30.03 -7.82
CA LYS A 185 17.33 29.65 -8.51
C LYS A 185 18.48 30.55 -8.17
N THR A 186 18.30 31.88 -8.17
CA THR A 186 19.36 32.85 -7.84
C THR A 186 19.89 32.65 -6.42
N ASP A 187 18.98 32.47 -5.43
CA ASP A 187 19.37 32.24 -4.04
C ASP A 187 20.14 30.91 -3.89
N LEU A 188 19.75 29.88 -4.65
CA LEU A 188 20.45 28.60 -4.67
C LEU A 188 21.83 28.69 -5.34
N GLU A 189 21.96 29.45 -6.43
CA GLU A 189 23.25 29.69 -7.11
C GLU A 189 24.21 30.49 -6.24
N ASP A 190 23.70 31.41 -5.43
CA ASP A 190 24.52 32.19 -4.47
C ASP A 190 24.97 31.31 -3.29
N LEU A 191 24.12 30.35 -2.83
CA LEU A 191 24.44 29.45 -1.74
C LEU A 191 25.42 28.33 -2.18
N PHE A 192 25.28 27.81 -3.40
CA PHE A 192 26.04 26.67 -3.91
C PHE A 192 26.97 27.11 -5.06
N ILE A 193 28.06 27.77 -4.73
CA ILE A 193 29.03 28.30 -5.71
C ILE A 193 29.88 27.19 -6.34
N GLY A 194 30.23 27.34 -7.62
CA GLY A 194 31.20 26.52 -8.35
C GLY A 194 30.62 25.75 -9.54
N GLU A 195 31.50 25.29 -10.42
CA GLU A 195 31.13 24.68 -11.70
C GLU A 195 30.27 23.42 -11.56
N VAL A 196 30.54 22.58 -10.54
CA VAL A 196 29.75 21.35 -10.25
C VAL A 196 28.31 21.71 -9.92
N SER A 197 28.12 22.73 -9.08
CA SER A 197 26.77 23.19 -8.68
C SER A 197 26.03 23.79 -9.88
N GLN A 198 26.69 24.60 -10.68
CA GLN A 198 26.10 25.18 -11.89
C GLN A 198 25.71 24.10 -12.91
N SER A 199 26.57 23.08 -13.10
CA SER A 199 26.28 21.95 -13.97
C SER A 199 25.05 21.15 -13.43
N TYR A 200 24.97 20.99 -12.12
CA TYR A 200 23.83 20.33 -11.48
C TYR A 200 22.53 21.11 -11.69
N PHE A 201 22.52 22.41 -11.40
CA PHE A 201 21.35 23.28 -11.63
C PHE A 201 20.87 23.25 -13.08
N LYS A 202 21.79 23.29 -14.02
CA LYS A 202 21.46 23.20 -15.45
C LYS A 202 20.79 21.88 -15.80
N LYS A 203 21.30 20.76 -15.28
CA LYS A 203 20.71 19.40 -15.49
C LYS A 203 19.36 19.29 -14.81
N PHE A 204 19.27 19.74 -13.56
CA PHE A 204 18.02 19.72 -12.80
C PHE A 204 16.93 20.54 -13.51
N TYR A 205 17.25 21.76 -13.94
CA TYR A 205 16.31 22.62 -14.68
C TYR A 205 15.88 21.98 -16.00
N ALA A 206 16.82 21.42 -16.77
CA ALA A 206 16.50 20.72 -18.01
C ALA A 206 15.53 19.55 -17.79
N SER A 207 15.73 18.78 -16.71
CA SER A 207 14.81 17.71 -16.32
C SER A 207 13.46 18.24 -15.83
N LEU A 208 13.47 19.38 -15.14
CA LEU A 208 12.28 20.00 -14.58
C LEU A 208 11.34 20.56 -15.66
N VAL A 209 11.88 21.17 -16.73
CA VAL A 209 11.06 21.75 -17.81
C VAL A 209 10.50 20.71 -18.77
N ASP A 210 11.08 19.54 -18.85
CA ASP A 210 10.56 18.41 -19.64
C ASP A 210 9.53 17.62 -18.81
N GLU A 211 8.25 18.01 -18.93
CA GLU A 211 7.16 17.39 -18.18
C GLU A 211 7.06 15.88 -18.40
N ALA A 212 7.24 15.42 -19.63
CA ALA A 212 7.13 14.00 -19.96
C ALA A 212 8.27 13.20 -19.32
N PHE A 213 9.49 13.71 -19.37
CA PHE A 213 10.65 13.11 -18.72
C PHE A 213 10.48 13.09 -17.20
N LEU A 214 10.07 14.23 -16.61
CA LEU A 214 9.89 14.37 -15.18
C LEU A 214 8.78 13.43 -14.65
N LEU A 215 7.65 13.35 -15.35
CA LEU A 215 6.56 12.43 -15.02
C LEU A 215 7.03 10.98 -15.08
N LYS A 216 7.83 10.62 -16.09
CA LYS A 216 8.42 9.29 -16.19
C LYS A 216 9.36 9.01 -15.02
N GLN A 217 10.18 9.97 -14.61
CA GLN A 217 11.07 9.86 -13.45
C GLN A 217 10.26 9.57 -12.18
N PHE A 218 9.27 10.39 -11.86
CA PHE A 218 8.41 10.19 -10.68
C PHE A 218 7.66 8.85 -10.73
N SER A 219 7.06 8.53 -11.87
CA SER A 219 6.30 7.28 -12.02
C SER A 219 7.17 6.02 -11.92
N SER A 220 8.48 6.13 -12.13
CA SER A 220 9.44 5.04 -11.96
C SER A 220 10.12 5.01 -10.59
N THR A 221 9.95 6.04 -9.77
CA THR A 221 10.46 6.06 -8.39
C THR A 221 9.67 5.10 -7.53
N LEU A 222 10.37 4.26 -6.78
CA LEU A 222 9.75 3.20 -5.98
C LEU A 222 8.78 3.76 -4.94
N LEU A 223 9.16 4.84 -4.23
CA LEU A 223 8.28 5.55 -3.29
C LEU A 223 6.91 5.87 -3.93
N TYR A 224 6.89 6.48 -5.10
CA TYR A 224 5.63 6.88 -5.72
C TYR A 224 4.85 5.72 -6.30
N GLN A 225 5.49 4.63 -6.68
CA GLN A 225 4.80 3.42 -7.10
C GLN A 225 4.10 2.74 -5.93
N VAL A 226 4.73 2.78 -4.75
CA VAL A 226 4.13 2.25 -3.52
C VAL A 226 3.04 3.17 -2.99
N LEU A 227 3.27 4.48 -2.98
CA LEU A 227 2.26 5.45 -2.56
C LEU A 227 1.04 5.49 -3.49
N PHE A 228 1.24 5.33 -4.79
CA PHE A 228 0.17 5.37 -5.79
C PHE A 228 0.09 4.08 -6.60
N PRO A 229 -0.20 2.95 -5.94
CA PRO A 229 -0.32 1.66 -6.63
C PRO A 229 -1.57 1.63 -7.50
N GLU A 230 -1.63 0.65 -8.39
CA GLU A 230 -2.88 0.29 -9.04
C GLU A 230 -3.77 -0.42 -8.02
N MET A 231 -4.92 0.15 -7.69
CA MET A 231 -5.77 -0.33 -6.58
C MET A 231 -6.26 -1.77 -6.77
N ASP A 232 -6.34 -2.23 -8.01
CA ASP A 232 -6.70 -3.61 -8.34
C ASP A 232 -5.63 -4.64 -7.87
N TRP A 233 -4.39 -4.21 -7.66
CA TRP A 233 -3.31 -5.08 -7.17
C TRP A 233 -3.59 -5.65 -5.79
N PHE A 234 -4.15 -4.87 -4.88
CA PHE A 234 -4.45 -5.29 -3.52
C PHE A 234 -5.48 -6.41 -3.46
N ARG A 235 -6.33 -6.57 -4.48
CA ARG A 235 -7.32 -7.64 -4.55
C ARG A 235 -6.80 -8.92 -5.16
N ARG A 236 -5.81 -8.85 -6.03
CA ARG A 236 -5.42 -9.99 -6.88
C ARG A 236 -4.18 -10.71 -6.41
N LYS A 237 -3.28 -10.05 -5.67
CA LYS A 237 -1.96 -10.61 -5.42
C LYS A 237 -1.45 -10.24 -4.03
N GLN A 238 -1.17 -11.26 -3.23
CA GLN A 238 -0.39 -11.11 -2.01
C GLN A 238 1.12 -11.03 -2.31
N GLU A 239 1.56 -11.64 -3.41
CA GLU A 239 2.93 -11.58 -3.89
C GLU A 239 2.94 -11.41 -5.41
N TRP A 240 3.80 -10.53 -5.93
CA TRP A 240 4.01 -10.37 -7.37
C TRP A 240 5.43 -9.94 -7.67
N GLU A 241 5.87 -10.14 -8.91
CA GLU A 241 7.16 -9.69 -9.41
C GLU A 241 6.96 -8.65 -10.51
N GLU A 242 7.70 -7.56 -10.45
CA GLU A 242 7.68 -6.51 -11.47
C GLU A 242 9.10 -5.99 -11.72
N LYS A 243 9.33 -5.41 -12.89
CA LYS A 243 10.61 -4.79 -13.24
C LYS A 243 10.55 -3.31 -12.96
N PHE A 244 11.49 -2.83 -12.18
CA PHE A 244 11.65 -1.43 -11.83
C PHE A 244 12.90 -0.83 -12.44
N TYR A 245 12.86 0.48 -12.63
CA TYR A 245 14.01 1.28 -13.00
C TYR A 245 14.22 2.29 -11.88
N LEU A 246 15.28 2.15 -11.09
CA LEU A 246 15.61 3.09 -10.01
C LEU A 246 15.94 4.48 -10.53
N THR A 247 16.48 4.56 -11.75
CA THR A 247 16.67 5.82 -12.48
C THR A 247 16.38 5.59 -13.95
N ALA A 248 16.12 6.66 -14.71
CA ALA A 248 15.81 6.57 -16.15
C ALA A 248 16.87 5.84 -16.98
N ASN A 249 18.10 5.75 -16.48
CA ASN A 249 19.25 5.14 -17.15
C ASN A 249 19.79 3.90 -16.41
N SER A 250 19.07 3.42 -15.37
CA SER A 250 19.49 2.20 -14.65
C SER A 250 19.02 0.96 -15.35
N PHE A 251 19.72 -0.15 -15.08
CA PHE A 251 19.24 -1.47 -15.45
C PHE A 251 17.94 -1.78 -14.71
N PRO A 252 17.01 -2.53 -15.33
CA PRO A 252 15.78 -2.93 -14.66
C PRO A 252 16.10 -3.85 -13.49
N LEU A 253 15.59 -3.50 -12.31
CA LEU A 253 15.57 -4.38 -11.17
C LEU A 253 14.33 -5.28 -11.25
N LYS A 254 14.53 -6.57 -11.00
CA LYS A 254 13.40 -7.49 -10.81
C LYS A 254 13.04 -7.47 -9.33
N CYS A 255 11.94 -6.82 -9.00
CA CYS A 255 11.48 -6.70 -7.62
C CYS A 255 10.35 -7.69 -7.35
N ARG A 256 10.42 -8.33 -6.19
CA ARG A 256 9.34 -9.14 -5.64
C ARG A 256 8.64 -8.31 -4.57
N PHE A 257 7.33 -8.16 -4.73
CA PHE A 257 6.48 -7.44 -3.79
C PHE A 257 5.71 -8.43 -2.95
N LYS A 258 5.64 -8.14 -1.66
CA LYS A 258 4.76 -8.82 -0.73
C LYS A 258 4.04 -7.75 0.06
N THR A 259 2.72 -7.72 -0.04
CA THR A 259 1.89 -6.84 0.77
C THR A 259 1.31 -7.65 1.92
N GLU A 260 1.62 -7.27 3.13
CA GLU A 260 1.05 -7.83 4.34
C GLU A 260 0.11 -6.80 4.97
N TYR A 261 -1.15 -7.21 5.19
CA TYR A 261 -2.09 -6.43 5.97
C TYR A 261 -2.02 -6.88 7.43
N ASN A 262 -1.76 -5.94 8.33
CA ASN A 262 -1.82 -6.23 9.74
C ASN A 262 -3.29 -6.18 10.20
N HIS A 263 -3.91 -7.35 10.36
CA HIS A 263 -5.31 -7.46 10.78
C HIS A 263 -5.59 -7.00 12.21
N ASN A 264 -4.55 -6.78 13.02
CA ASN A 264 -4.70 -6.37 14.41
C ASN A 264 -4.90 -4.86 14.57
N ASN A 265 -4.48 -4.07 13.57
CA ASN A 265 -4.69 -2.64 13.50
C ASN A 265 -5.17 -2.32 12.09
N ALA A 266 -6.45 -2.02 11.93
CA ALA A 266 -7.06 -1.67 10.64
C ALA A 266 -6.40 -0.44 9.97
N ASP A 267 -5.53 0.25 10.70
CA ASP A 267 -4.87 1.49 10.32
C ASP A 267 -3.39 1.34 9.93
N ASP A 268 -2.78 0.17 10.16
CA ASP A 268 -1.38 -0.08 9.80
C ASP A 268 -1.31 -0.90 8.50
N VAL A 269 -0.89 -0.26 7.43
CA VAL A 269 -0.53 -0.93 6.17
C VAL A 269 0.99 -0.96 6.09
N GLU A 270 1.56 -2.16 6.19
CA GLU A 270 2.98 -2.38 5.99
C GLU A 270 3.20 -2.98 4.59
N THR A 271 3.95 -2.29 3.75
CA THR A 271 4.33 -2.80 2.43
C THR A 271 5.83 -3.04 2.42
N ILE A 272 6.22 -4.29 2.30
CA ILE A 272 7.62 -4.71 2.22
C ILE A 272 7.95 -5.01 0.77
N ILE A 273 8.95 -4.32 0.24
CA ILE A 273 9.41 -4.51 -1.13
C ILE A 273 10.84 -5.04 -1.08
N ASN A 274 11.03 -6.25 -1.59
CA ASN A 274 12.35 -6.84 -1.74
C ASN A 274 12.71 -6.88 -3.22
N GLY A 275 13.80 -6.23 -3.60
CA GLY A 275 14.30 -6.21 -4.95
C GLY A 275 15.69 -6.85 -5.02
N ASN A 276 15.88 -7.76 -5.97
CA ASN A 276 17.20 -8.33 -6.27
C ASN A 276 17.60 -7.89 -7.67
N ASN A 277 18.78 -7.31 -7.79
CA ASN A 277 19.40 -7.09 -9.09
C ASN A 277 19.95 -8.40 -9.65
N ILE A 278 19.99 -8.53 -10.97
CA ILE A 278 20.59 -9.66 -11.68
C ILE A 278 22.11 -9.77 -11.39
N GLU A 279 22.73 -8.72 -10.86
CA GLU A 279 24.14 -8.60 -10.52
C GLU A 279 24.44 -8.55 -9.00
N ASP A 280 23.69 -9.32 -8.18
CA ASP A 280 23.95 -9.49 -6.74
C ASP A 280 23.76 -8.26 -5.82
N CYS A 281 22.96 -7.27 -6.20
CA CYS A 281 22.55 -6.21 -5.29
C CYS A 281 21.15 -6.51 -4.75
N SER A 282 20.96 -6.48 -3.44
CA SER A 282 19.64 -6.53 -2.80
C SER A 282 19.16 -5.12 -2.48
N PHE A 283 17.87 -4.92 -2.60
CA PHE A 283 17.21 -3.66 -2.28
C PHE A 283 15.97 -3.97 -1.45
N GLN A 284 15.82 -3.28 -0.35
CA GLN A 284 14.65 -3.38 0.50
C GLN A 284 14.12 -1.99 0.80
N GLU A 285 12.84 -1.77 0.52
CA GLU A 285 12.13 -0.57 0.93
C GLU A 285 11.02 -0.95 1.91
N LEU A 286 11.03 -0.29 3.06
CA LEU A 286 10.02 -0.41 4.09
C LEU A 286 9.28 0.92 4.19
N ILE A 287 8.01 0.94 3.82
CA ILE A 287 7.13 2.09 4.05
C ILE A 287 6.16 1.73 5.15
N ARG A 288 6.27 2.43 6.27
CA ARG A 288 5.36 2.29 7.39
C ARG A 288 4.48 3.52 7.49
N GLY A 289 3.19 3.31 7.25
CA GLY A 289 2.18 4.34 7.44
C GLY A 289 1.70 4.34 8.89
N VAL A 290 1.85 5.46 9.58
CA VAL A 290 1.21 5.69 10.89
C VAL A 290 0.04 6.64 10.66
N LYS A 291 -1.19 6.17 10.90
CA LYS A 291 -2.33 7.08 11.03
C LYS A 291 -2.17 7.80 12.37
N PHE A 292 -1.93 9.09 12.31
CA PHE A 292 -2.16 9.92 13.50
C PHE A 292 -3.67 10.14 13.61
N ASP A 293 -4.27 9.72 14.72
CA ASP A 293 -5.58 10.22 15.10
C ASP A 293 -5.51 11.75 15.08
N GLU A 294 -6.54 12.38 14.52
CA GLU A 294 -6.66 13.83 14.53
C GLU A 294 -6.42 14.31 15.96
N VAL A 295 -5.27 14.96 16.17
CA VAL A 295 -5.04 15.71 17.38
C VAL A 295 -6.07 16.83 17.31
N SER A 296 -7.14 16.70 18.06
CA SER A 296 -8.07 17.77 18.31
C SER A 296 -7.25 18.97 18.78
N GLU A 297 -7.14 20.00 17.96
CA GLU A 297 -6.70 21.33 18.43
C GLU A 297 -7.69 21.74 19.53
N GLU A 298 -7.32 21.51 20.77
CA GLU A 298 -7.91 22.24 21.88
C GLU A 298 -7.56 23.71 21.64
N ARG A 299 -8.51 24.43 21.06
CA ARG A 299 -8.51 25.89 21.10
C ARG A 299 -8.62 26.28 22.57
N SER A 300 -7.50 26.65 23.16
CA SER A 300 -7.51 27.44 24.37
C SER A 300 -8.12 28.80 24.04
N GLU A 301 -9.27 29.09 24.63
CA GLU A 301 -9.86 30.41 24.71
C GLU A 301 -8.94 31.40 25.46
#